data_bbb0986d816d2e956ee10bf9e4531a2b
#
_entry.id   bbb0986d816d2e956ee10bf9e4531a2b
#
_cell.length_a   1.000
_cell.length_b   1.000
_cell.length_c   1.000
_cell.angle_alpha   90.00
_cell.angle_beta   90.00
_cell.angle_gamma   90.00
#
_symmetry.space_group_name_H-M   'P 1'
#
loop_
_entity.id
_entity.type
_entity.pdbx_description
1 polymer ?
#
loop_
_entity_poly.entity_id
_entity_poly.type
_entity_poly.pdbx_seq_one_letter_code
_entity_poly.pdbx_strand_id
1 'polypeptide(L)'
;MNKIQEIFTAWGISFNPNSEQAELASKRIEVCNSCEHKKQNAIFKNVCGLCGCALKAKVFTPLKGACPAGKWDEVDNVHIKEKVMKNLRFVSAQPAIPYYTWQVEVMLNNFIEMGVNLNNVDIVCWKEDGTIPKAWSKLANNYAARFFFYDDTRVTKHYISSIRPNILKQHWEQHPELKDETIFYHDCDIIFTKPISEWITEEMINDDKWYGSDTRWYIGHNYIKSKGDDVLDLMCDIVGIDKKLVEANELNAIGAQYIMKGISHYFWDRVEKECEILFKDVTELNNKKKQADPKHHELQIWCADMWAVLWNGWKMGYQTVCDERLGFSWGTSNKEEYDKHNIMHNAGINGSDKRKFYKAGYMNSLPYLDNLDIEENSASYYYWQEVVKTGKKSVLL
;
A
#
# COMPACT_ATOMS: atom_id res chain seq x y z
N MET A 1 -9.34 -21.10 26.57
CA MET A 1 -10.46 -22.07 26.46
C MET A 1 -9.93 -23.43 26.91
N ASN A 2 -10.64 -24.15 27.80
CA ASN A 2 -10.23 -25.49 28.20
C ASN A 2 -10.65 -26.52 27.12
N LYS A 3 -10.09 -27.76 27.19
CA LYS A 3 -10.30 -28.79 26.16
C LYS A 3 -11.77 -29.17 25.97
N ILE A 4 -12.57 -29.13 27.04
CA ILE A 4 -14.00 -29.46 26.99
C ILE A 4 -14.76 -28.35 26.26
N GLN A 5 -14.49 -27.08 26.56
CA GLN A 5 -15.07 -25.93 25.87
C GLN A 5 -14.72 -25.95 24.40
N GLU A 6 -13.47 -26.26 24.03
CA GLU A 6 -13.04 -26.42 22.65
C GLU A 6 -13.90 -27.39 21.86
N ILE A 7 -14.11 -28.62 22.46
CA ILE A 7 -14.88 -29.66 21.82
C ILE A 7 -16.34 -29.21 21.59
N PHE A 8 -16.99 -28.61 22.58
CA PHE A 8 -18.36 -28.12 22.43
C PHE A 8 -18.46 -27.00 21.41
N THR A 9 -17.52 -26.08 21.42
CA THR A 9 -17.48 -25.00 20.44
C THR A 9 -17.29 -25.51 19.00
N ALA A 10 -16.37 -26.46 18.81
CA ALA A 10 -16.13 -27.08 17.50
C ALA A 10 -17.38 -27.84 16.99
N TRP A 11 -18.08 -28.55 17.86
CA TRP A 11 -19.35 -29.18 17.51
C TRP A 11 -20.43 -28.17 17.17
N GLY A 12 -20.59 -27.10 17.94
CA GLY A 12 -21.54 -26.02 17.66
C GLY A 12 -21.31 -25.39 16.28
N ILE A 13 -20.07 -25.05 15.97
CA ILE A 13 -19.70 -24.49 14.67
C ILE A 13 -19.96 -25.48 13.52
N SER A 14 -19.68 -26.78 13.74
CA SER A 14 -19.85 -27.82 12.71
C SER A 14 -21.29 -28.01 12.21
N PHE A 15 -22.31 -27.58 12.99
CA PHE A 15 -23.71 -27.66 12.59
C PHE A 15 -24.17 -26.51 11.69
N ASN A 16 -23.57 -25.32 11.83
CA ASN A 16 -23.89 -24.15 11.03
C ASN A 16 -22.66 -23.26 10.86
N PRO A 17 -21.63 -23.71 10.12
CA PRO A 17 -20.44 -22.93 9.89
C PRO A 17 -20.73 -21.78 8.91
N ASN A 18 -20.11 -20.62 9.14
CA ASN A 18 -20.02 -19.62 8.10
C ASN A 18 -19.06 -20.08 6.98
N SER A 19 -19.01 -19.33 5.86
CA SER A 19 -18.19 -19.70 4.70
C SER A 19 -16.71 -19.86 5.02
N GLU A 20 -16.16 -19.00 5.86
CA GLU A 20 -14.76 -19.01 6.29
C GLU A 20 -14.44 -20.26 7.15
N GLN A 21 -15.31 -20.55 8.11
CA GLN A 21 -15.16 -21.73 8.97
C GLN A 21 -15.26 -23.03 8.17
N ALA A 22 -16.12 -23.06 7.16
CA ALA A 22 -16.25 -24.22 6.27
C ALA A 22 -15.00 -24.40 5.38
N GLU A 23 -14.44 -23.32 4.86
CA GLU A 23 -13.22 -23.33 4.05
C GLU A 23 -12.03 -23.86 4.87
N LEU A 24 -11.78 -23.29 6.05
CA LEU A 24 -10.69 -23.75 6.94
C LEU A 24 -10.87 -25.22 7.33
N ALA A 25 -12.09 -25.62 7.66
CA ALA A 25 -12.39 -27.00 8.01
C ALA A 25 -12.14 -27.96 6.84
N SER A 26 -12.43 -27.54 5.59
CA SER A 26 -12.11 -28.30 4.38
C SER A 26 -10.60 -28.52 4.22
N LYS A 27 -9.80 -27.46 4.36
CA LYS A 27 -8.32 -27.57 4.31
C LYS A 27 -7.77 -28.49 5.41
N ARG A 28 -8.27 -28.38 6.63
CA ARG A 28 -7.86 -29.23 7.78
C ARG A 28 -8.26 -30.69 7.61
N ILE A 29 -9.46 -30.98 7.06
CA ILE A 29 -9.91 -32.37 6.88
C ILE A 29 -9.09 -33.09 5.80
N GLU A 30 -8.61 -32.39 4.77
CA GLU A 30 -7.69 -32.96 3.78
C GLU A 30 -6.41 -33.44 4.43
N VAL A 31 -5.80 -32.62 5.30
CA VAL A 31 -4.62 -33.00 6.11
C VAL A 31 -4.93 -34.21 6.99
N CYS A 32 -6.11 -34.24 7.64
CA CYS A 32 -6.51 -35.36 8.47
C CYS A 32 -6.75 -36.65 7.66
N ASN A 33 -7.22 -36.55 6.43
CA ASN A 33 -7.50 -37.70 5.58
C ASN A 33 -6.24 -38.48 5.18
N SER A 34 -5.11 -37.79 5.05
CA SER A 34 -3.80 -38.41 4.77
C SER A 34 -2.95 -38.66 6.03
N CYS A 35 -3.50 -38.40 7.24
CA CYS A 35 -2.74 -38.49 8.49
C CYS A 35 -2.64 -39.93 8.99
N GLU A 36 -1.44 -40.39 9.35
CA GLU A 36 -1.17 -41.71 9.95
C GLU A 36 -1.89 -41.95 11.30
N HIS A 37 -2.25 -40.87 11.98
CA HIS A 37 -2.99 -40.93 13.24
C HIS A 37 -4.52 -41.01 13.07
N LYS A 38 -5.04 -41.02 11.83
CA LYS A 38 -6.47 -41.23 11.58
C LYS A 38 -6.89 -42.66 11.93
N LYS A 39 -7.95 -42.78 12.71
CA LYS A 39 -8.53 -44.08 13.11
C LYS A 39 -10.01 -44.17 12.79
N GLN A 40 -10.48 -45.40 12.57
CA GLN A 40 -11.90 -45.70 12.45
C GLN A 40 -12.52 -45.86 13.85
N ASN A 41 -13.75 -45.38 14.01
CA ASN A 41 -14.52 -45.51 15.23
C ASN A 41 -15.98 -45.86 14.89
N ALA A 42 -16.59 -46.74 15.64
CA ALA A 42 -17.95 -47.25 15.38
C ALA A 42 -19.02 -46.13 15.45
N ILE A 43 -18.81 -45.10 16.30
CA ILE A 43 -19.77 -44.00 16.52
C ILE A 43 -19.54 -42.82 15.58
N PHE A 44 -18.31 -42.39 15.46
CA PHE A 44 -17.97 -41.15 14.77
C PHE A 44 -17.34 -41.35 13.39
N LYS A 45 -17.20 -42.58 12.92
CA LYS A 45 -16.50 -43.03 11.71
C LYS A 45 -15.00 -42.72 11.77
N ASN A 46 -14.62 -41.46 11.63
CA ASN A 46 -13.22 -40.98 11.60
C ASN A 46 -12.90 -40.20 12.86
N VAL A 47 -11.87 -40.61 13.59
CA VAL A 47 -11.36 -39.93 14.79
C VAL A 47 -9.85 -39.75 14.71
N CYS A 48 -9.33 -38.72 15.41
CA CYS A 48 -7.90 -38.56 15.60
C CYS A 48 -7.41 -39.56 16.67
N GLY A 49 -6.44 -40.40 16.33
CA GLY A 49 -5.89 -41.39 17.26
C GLY A 49 -5.10 -40.82 18.44
N LEU A 50 -4.66 -39.54 18.34
CA LEU A 50 -3.91 -38.88 19.41
C LEU A 50 -4.82 -38.24 20.46
N CYS A 51 -5.92 -37.59 20.04
CA CYS A 51 -6.83 -36.91 20.99
C CYS A 51 -8.19 -37.54 21.13
N GLY A 52 -8.53 -38.57 20.33
CA GLY A 52 -9.82 -39.24 20.34
C GLY A 52 -10.98 -38.45 19.75
N CYS A 53 -10.74 -37.24 19.26
CA CYS A 53 -11.78 -36.34 18.77
C CYS A 53 -12.34 -36.79 17.42
N ALA A 54 -13.66 -36.69 17.23
CA ALA A 54 -14.32 -36.90 15.95
C ALA A 54 -13.82 -35.84 14.92
N LEU A 55 -13.23 -36.30 13.81
CA LEU A 55 -12.63 -35.39 12.83
C LEU A 55 -13.66 -34.42 12.24
N LYS A 56 -14.91 -34.89 12.00
CA LYS A 56 -15.99 -34.07 11.45
C LYS A 56 -16.34 -32.81 12.28
N ALA A 57 -16.03 -32.82 13.59
CA ALA A 57 -16.22 -31.64 14.43
C ALA A 57 -14.89 -30.95 14.76
N LYS A 58 -13.83 -31.74 15.02
CA LYS A 58 -12.53 -31.20 15.43
C LYS A 58 -11.97 -30.17 14.43
N VAL A 59 -12.15 -30.34 13.11
CA VAL A 59 -11.67 -29.44 12.09
C VAL A 59 -12.29 -28.04 12.16
N PHE A 60 -13.42 -27.89 12.87
CA PHE A 60 -14.10 -26.60 13.10
C PHE A 60 -13.64 -25.90 14.39
N THR A 61 -12.63 -26.41 15.10
CA THR A 61 -12.12 -25.73 16.29
C THR A 61 -11.60 -24.33 15.93
N PRO A 62 -11.95 -23.29 16.71
CA PRO A 62 -11.42 -21.95 16.50
C PRO A 62 -9.98 -21.79 17.00
N LEU A 63 -9.43 -22.78 17.70
CA LEU A 63 -8.08 -22.72 18.25
C LEU A 63 -7.02 -23.02 17.20
N LYS A 64 -6.04 -22.11 17.10
CA LYS A 64 -4.80 -22.33 16.36
C LYS A 64 -3.95 -23.39 17.07
N GLY A 65 -3.23 -24.21 16.31
CA GLY A 65 -2.36 -25.26 16.89
C GLY A 65 -3.11 -26.39 17.60
N ALA A 66 -4.41 -26.53 17.36
CA ALA A 66 -5.23 -27.56 18.03
C ALA A 66 -4.97 -28.99 17.50
N CYS A 67 -4.19 -29.17 16.44
CA CYS A 67 -3.75 -30.47 15.98
C CYS A 67 -2.65 -31.02 16.93
N PRO A 68 -2.86 -32.15 17.63
CA PRO A 68 -1.85 -32.66 18.56
C PRO A 68 -0.56 -33.17 17.90
N ALA A 69 -0.55 -33.31 16.57
CA ALA A 69 0.62 -33.64 15.75
C ALA A 69 1.22 -32.42 15.01
N GLY A 70 0.73 -31.19 15.26
CA GLY A 70 1.19 -29.97 14.59
C GLY A 70 0.89 -29.87 13.08
N LYS A 71 0.17 -30.84 12.51
CA LYS A 71 -0.02 -30.93 11.04
C LYS A 71 -0.96 -29.87 10.45
N TRP A 72 -1.66 -29.10 11.29
CA TRP A 72 -2.50 -27.99 10.83
C TRP A 72 -1.78 -26.63 10.85
N ASP A 73 -0.59 -26.55 11.43
CA ASP A 73 0.08 -25.27 11.65
C ASP A 73 0.32 -24.50 10.34
N GLU A 74 0.71 -25.19 9.27
CA GLU A 74 0.87 -24.58 7.95
C GLU A 74 -0.48 -24.11 7.38
N VAL A 75 -1.51 -24.95 7.39
CA VAL A 75 -2.85 -24.62 6.90
C VAL A 75 -3.46 -23.46 7.67
N ASP A 76 -3.34 -23.48 9.01
CA ASP A 76 -3.86 -22.42 9.88
C ASP A 76 -3.12 -21.10 9.63
N ASN A 77 -1.81 -21.13 9.44
CA ASN A 77 -1.01 -19.96 9.14
C ASN A 77 -1.34 -19.36 7.77
N VAL A 78 -1.51 -20.19 6.74
CA VAL A 78 -1.90 -19.74 5.40
C VAL A 78 -3.30 -19.13 5.45
N HIS A 79 -4.26 -19.79 6.10
CA HIS A 79 -5.62 -19.27 6.21
C HIS A 79 -5.70 -17.93 6.96
N ILE A 80 -4.94 -17.78 8.05
CA ILE A 80 -4.86 -16.50 8.77
C ILE A 80 -4.27 -15.41 7.89
N LYS A 81 -3.18 -15.71 7.16
CA LYS A 81 -2.58 -14.75 6.23
C LYS A 81 -3.56 -14.32 5.14
N GLU A 82 -4.28 -15.27 4.53
CA GLU A 82 -5.30 -14.98 3.52
C GLU A 82 -6.42 -14.09 4.08
N LYS A 83 -6.87 -14.38 5.31
CA LYS A 83 -7.89 -13.58 5.99
C LYS A 83 -7.41 -12.15 6.29
N VAL A 84 -6.20 -12.02 6.81
CA VAL A 84 -5.56 -10.74 7.09
C VAL A 84 -5.46 -9.92 5.80
N MET A 85 -5.02 -10.54 4.70
CA MET A 85 -4.89 -9.89 3.41
C MET A 85 -6.24 -9.46 2.78
N LYS A 86 -7.35 -10.13 3.12
CA LYS A 86 -8.70 -9.71 2.68
C LYS A 86 -9.14 -8.36 3.26
N ASN A 87 -8.59 -7.96 4.41
CA ASN A 87 -8.90 -6.72 5.10
C ASN A 87 -7.99 -5.55 4.69
N LEU A 88 -7.05 -5.77 3.78
CA LEU A 88 -6.15 -4.75 3.26
C LEU A 88 -6.61 -4.33 1.87
N ARG A 89 -6.88 -3.03 1.71
CA ARG A 89 -7.20 -2.42 0.43
C ARG A 89 -6.02 -1.59 -0.06
N PHE A 90 -5.63 -1.82 -1.29
CA PHE A 90 -4.60 -1.05 -1.98
C PHE A 90 -5.26 0.11 -2.72
N VAL A 91 -4.76 1.32 -2.53
CA VAL A 91 -5.31 2.52 -3.16
C VAL A 91 -4.20 3.34 -3.79
N SER A 92 -4.33 3.62 -5.07
CA SER A 92 -3.46 4.59 -5.77
C SER A 92 -4.29 5.68 -6.43
N ALA A 93 -3.76 6.91 -6.43
CA ALA A 93 -4.45 8.08 -6.97
C ALA A 93 -3.56 8.80 -7.99
N GLN A 94 -4.05 8.97 -9.22
CA GLN A 94 -3.31 9.58 -10.33
C GLN A 94 -4.23 10.18 -11.40
N PRO A 95 -3.69 11.08 -12.25
CA PRO A 95 -4.40 11.49 -13.47
C PRO A 95 -4.61 10.34 -14.47
N ALA A 96 -5.77 10.30 -15.14
CA ALA A 96 -6.06 9.34 -16.21
C ALA A 96 -5.41 9.73 -17.55
N ILE A 97 -4.11 9.99 -17.56
CA ILE A 97 -3.32 10.38 -18.74
C ILE A 97 -2.40 9.24 -19.19
N PRO A 98 -1.88 9.26 -20.44
CA PRO A 98 -1.04 8.19 -20.98
C PRO A 98 0.16 7.83 -20.11
N TYR A 99 0.79 8.83 -19.50
CA TYR A 99 1.94 8.65 -18.62
C TYR A 99 1.71 7.65 -17.49
N TYR A 100 0.54 7.66 -16.87
CA TYR A 100 0.23 6.75 -15.77
C TYR A 100 -0.38 5.41 -16.23
N THR A 101 -0.93 5.35 -17.45
CA THR A 101 -1.66 4.16 -17.93
C THR A 101 -0.79 2.91 -17.91
N TRP A 102 0.39 2.98 -18.53
CA TRP A 102 1.31 1.85 -18.58
C TRP A 102 1.94 1.52 -17.21
N GLN A 103 2.15 2.54 -16.36
CA GLN A 103 2.67 2.33 -15.00
C GLN A 103 1.66 1.54 -14.16
N VAL A 104 0.38 1.90 -14.23
CA VAL A 104 -0.70 1.14 -13.58
C VAL A 104 -0.76 -0.29 -14.12
N GLU A 105 -0.61 -0.51 -15.43
CA GLU A 105 -0.60 -1.86 -16.00
C GLU A 105 0.58 -2.69 -15.49
N VAL A 106 1.78 -2.11 -15.42
CA VAL A 106 2.97 -2.76 -14.85
C VAL A 106 2.74 -3.12 -13.38
N MET A 107 2.26 -2.18 -12.59
CA MET A 107 1.96 -2.39 -11.18
C MET A 107 0.94 -3.51 -10.97
N LEU A 108 -0.19 -3.50 -11.71
CA LEU A 108 -1.23 -4.53 -11.56
C LEU A 108 -0.72 -5.93 -11.93
N ASN A 109 0.09 -6.05 -12.97
CA ASN A 109 0.70 -7.32 -13.35
C ASN A 109 1.68 -7.83 -12.29
N ASN A 110 2.51 -6.96 -11.73
CA ASN A 110 3.40 -7.30 -10.63
C ASN A 110 2.58 -7.68 -9.37
N PHE A 111 1.54 -6.93 -9.04
CA PHE A 111 0.68 -7.22 -7.89
C PHE A 111 0.05 -8.61 -7.96
N ILE A 112 -0.45 -9.03 -9.12
CA ILE A 112 -0.96 -10.41 -9.33
C ILE A 112 0.13 -11.43 -8.96
N GLU A 113 1.35 -11.26 -9.46
CA GLU A 113 2.45 -12.18 -9.23
C GLU A 113 2.92 -12.20 -7.78
N MET A 114 2.81 -11.08 -7.09
CA MET A 114 3.15 -10.93 -5.68
C MET A 114 2.00 -11.29 -4.73
N GLY A 115 0.90 -11.85 -5.26
CA GLY A 115 -0.20 -12.40 -4.46
C GLY A 115 -1.21 -11.37 -3.96
N VAL A 116 -1.27 -10.18 -4.57
CA VAL A 116 -2.34 -9.20 -4.29
C VAL A 116 -3.63 -9.63 -4.97
N ASN A 117 -4.72 -9.70 -4.21
CA ASN A 117 -6.04 -9.87 -4.80
C ASN A 117 -6.52 -8.56 -5.42
N LEU A 118 -6.59 -8.48 -6.74
CA LEU A 118 -6.97 -7.26 -7.44
C LEU A 118 -8.38 -6.75 -7.09
N ASN A 119 -9.29 -7.58 -6.60
CA ASN A 119 -10.58 -7.11 -6.10
C ASN A 119 -10.45 -6.15 -4.89
N ASN A 120 -9.30 -6.14 -4.23
CA ASN A 120 -8.96 -5.24 -3.13
C ASN A 120 -8.09 -4.05 -3.59
N VAL A 121 -8.01 -3.79 -4.89
CA VAL A 121 -7.21 -2.69 -5.44
C VAL A 121 -8.13 -1.63 -6.05
N ASP A 122 -8.02 -0.41 -5.58
CA ASP A 122 -8.72 0.76 -6.08
C ASP A 122 -7.76 1.67 -6.85
N ILE A 123 -8.04 1.86 -8.11
CA ILE A 123 -7.35 2.77 -9.01
C ILE A 123 -8.21 4.02 -9.14
N VAL A 124 -7.84 5.06 -8.39
CA VAL A 124 -8.59 6.32 -8.31
C VAL A 124 -7.98 7.32 -9.30
N CYS A 125 -8.76 7.76 -10.26
CA CYS A 125 -8.25 8.57 -11.37
C CYS A 125 -8.96 9.91 -11.49
N TRP A 126 -8.20 10.96 -11.76
CA TRP A 126 -8.74 12.18 -12.30
C TRP A 126 -8.92 12.04 -13.82
N LYS A 127 -10.12 12.30 -14.32
CA LYS A 127 -10.42 12.36 -15.77
C LYS A 127 -10.41 13.80 -16.24
N GLU A 128 -9.70 14.05 -17.32
CA GLU A 128 -9.70 15.36 -17.98
C GLU A 128 -10.97 15.53 -18.84
N ASP A 129 -11.55 16.71 -18.83
CA ASP A 129 -12.74 17.08 -19.64
C ASP A 129 -13.93 16.11 -19.51
N GLY A 130 -14.10 15.49 -18.34
CA GLY A 130 -15.21 14.58 -18.06
C GLY A 130 -15.16 13.26 -18.82
N THR A 131 -14.13 12.99 -19.62
CA THR A 131 -14.01 11.80 -20.47
C THR A 131 -13.01 10.79 -19.91
N ILE A 132 -13.31 9.49 -20.06
CA ILE A 132 -12.37 8.41 -19.72
C ILE A 132 -11.60 8.03 -20.99
N PRO A 133 -10.26 8.22 -21.02
CA PRO A 133 -9.47 7.84 -22.19
C PRO A 133 -9.58 6.34 -22.48
N LYS A 134 -9.60 5.97 -23.77
CA LYS A 134 -9.78 4.58 -24.24
C LYS A 134 -8.81 3.59 -23.60
N ALA A 135 -7.56 3.99 -23.37
CA ALA A 135 -6.56 3.12 -22.74
C ALA A 135 -6.96 2.77 -21.30
N TRP A 136 -7.48 3.71 -20.53
CA TRP A 136 -7.98 3.48 -19.18
C TRP A 136 -9.23 2.59 -19.16
N SER A 137 -10.13 2.75 -20.14
CA SER A 137 -11.28 1.83 -20.31
C SER A 137 -10.83 0.41 -20.62
N LYS A 138 -9.76 0.25 -21.43
CA LYS A 138 -9.16 -1.08 -21.67
C LYS A 138 -8.65 -1.72 -20.36
N LEU A 139 -7.91 -0.96 -19.51
CA LEU A 139 -7.45 -1.48 -18.23
C LEU A 139 -8.63 -1.90 -17.34
N ALA A 140 -9.62 -1.02 -17.17
CA ALA A 140 -10.79 -1.29 -16.33
C ALA A 140 -11.60 -2.52 -16.77
N ASN A 141 -11.61 -2.84 -18.07
CA ASN A 141 -12.32 -4.01 -18.61
C ASN A 141 -11.51 -5.32 -18.54
N ASN A 142 -10.20 -5.26 -18.34
CA ASN A 142 -9.33 -6.44 -18.41
C ASN A 142 -8.71 -6.84 -17.07
N TYR A 143 -8.70 -5.96 -16.09
CA TYR A 143 -8.19 -6.25 -14.74
C TYR A 143 -9.33 -6.26 -13.72
N ALA A 144 -9.25 -7.15 -12.74
CA ALA A 144 -10.23 -7.26 -11.66
C ALA A 144 -10.13 -6.11 -10.63
N ALA A 145 -9.17 -5.20 -10.77
CA ALA A 145 -9.06 -4.00 -9.95
C ALA A 145 -10.26 -3.08 -10.19
N ARG A 146 -10.64 -2.33 -9.17
CA ARG A 146 -11.73 -1.38 -9.23
C ARG A 146 -11.21 -0.04 -9.73
N PHE A 147 -11.76 0.49 -10.82
CA PHE A 147 -11.36 1.78 -11.40
C PHE A 147 -12.43 2.83 -11.16
N PHE A 148 -12.02 3.97 -10.62
CA PHE A 148 -12.88 5.10 -10.30
C PHE A 148 -12.37 6.37 -10.99
N PHE A 149 -13.27 7.15 -11.58
CA PHE A 149 -12.93 8.32 -12.37
C PHE A 149 -13.69 9.54 -11.86
N TYR A 150 -12.95 10.55 -11.39
CA TYR A 150 -13.47 11.77 -10.79
C TYR A 150 -13.08 13.00 -11.59
N ASP A 151 -13.88 14.04 -11.48
CA ASP A 151 -13.58 15.35 -12.04
C ASP A 151 -12.68 16.15 -11.08
N ASP A 152 -11.93 17.12 -11.62
CA ASP A 152 -11.17 18.07 -10.81
C ASP A 152 -12.08 19.12 -10.19
N THR A 153 -12.34 19.02 -8.91
CA THR A 153 -13.18 19.95 -8.14
C THR A 153 -12.37 20.93 -7.29
N ARG A 154 -11.03 21.00 -7.48
CA ARG A 154 -10.17 21.91 -6.73
C ARG A 154 -10.53 23.37 -6.99
N VAL A 155 -10.61 24.14 -5.92
CA VAL A 155 -10.81 25.59 -5.99
C VAL A 155 -9.51 26.32 -6.34
N THR A 156 -8.39 25.86 -5.77
CA THR A 156 -7.03 26.33 -6.04
C THR A 156 -6.22 25.25 -6.72
N LYS A 157 -5.28 25.63 -7.59
CA LYS A 157 -4.47 24.71 -8.40
C LYS A 157 -3.01 25.15 -8.46
N HIS A 158 -2.47 25.65 -7.33
CA HIS A 158 -1.07 26.04 -7.23
C HIS A 158 -0.12 24.84 -7.25
N TYR A 159 -0.59 23.72 -6.68
CA TYR A 159 0.17 22.49 -6.55
C TYR A 159 -0.47 21.38 -7.39
N ILE A 160 0.25 20.92 -8.41
CA ILE A 160 -0.30 19.93 -9.35
C ILE A 160 -0.72 18.63 -8.69
N SER A 161 0.06 18.17 -7.68
CA SER A 161 -0.20 16.89 -7.00
C SER A 161 -1.40 16.95 -6.04
N SER A 162 -1.96 18.13 -5.75
CA SER A 162 -3.19 18.26 -4.95
C SER A 162 -4.41 17.64 -5.63
N ILE A 163 -4.30 17.29 -6.91
CA ILE A 163 -5.32 16.50 -7.59
C ILE A 163 -5.52 15.14 -6.92
N ARG A 164 -4.47 14.54 -6.34
CA ARG A 164 -4.57 13.25 -5.64
C ARG A 164 -5.48 13.33 -4.42
N PRO A 165 -5.25 14.18 -3.41
CA PRO A 165 -6.18 14.31 -2.30
C PRO A 165 -7.57 14.80 -2.73
N ASN A 166 -7.71 15.58 -3.81
CA ASN A 166 -9.01 15.99 -4.34
C ASN A 166 -9.87 14.80 -4.81
N ILE A 167 -9.30 13.91 -5.61
CA ILE A 167 -10.04 12.72 -6.07
C ILE A 167 -10.21 11.67 -4.96
N LEU A 168 -9.26 11.57 -4.01
CA LEU A 168 -9.40 10.72 -2.83
C LEU A 168 -10.53 11.21 -1.91
N LYS A 169 -10.68 12.53 -1.73
CA LYS A 169 -11.82 13.11 -1.01
C LYS A 169 -13.15 12.64 -1.61
N GLN A 170 -13.31 12.78 -2.92
CA GLN A 170 -14.52 12.35 -3.63
C GLN A 170 -14.73 10.84 -3.52
N HIS A 171 -13.64 10.06 -3.59
CA HIS A 171 -13.70 8.62 -3.45
C HIS A 171 -14.18 8.19 -2.06
N TRP A 172 -13.63 8.76 -0.97
CA TRP A 172 -14.07 8.49 0.39
C TRP A 172 -15.47 9.03 0.70
N GLU A 173 -15.92 10.08 0.02
CA GLU A 173 -17.30 10.58 0.14
C GLU A 173 -18.31 9.60 -0.47
N GLN A 174 -17.98 9.00 -1.62
CA GLN A 174 -18.84 8.01 -2.29
C GLN A 174 -18.71 6.60 -1.71
N HIS A 175 -17.59 6.31 -1.01
CA HIS A 175 -17.27 5.02 -0.40
C HIS A 175 -16.93 5.19 1.10
N PRO A 176 -17.92 5.59 1.94
CA PRO A 176 -17.69 5.88 3.35
C PRO A 176 -17.23 4.67 4.16
N GLU A 177 -17.49 3.44 3.69
CA GLU A 177 -16.99 2.17 4.26
C GLU A 177 -15.47 2.09 4.31
N LEU A 178 -14.73 2.79 3.44
CA LEU A 178 -13.27 2.83 3.43
C LEU A 178 -12.67 3.38 4.74
N LYS A 179 -13.47 4.11 5.53
CA LYS A 179 -13.04 4.57 6.86
C LYS A 179 -12.74 3.41 7.80
N ASP A 180 -13.45 2.30 7.64
CA ASP A 180 -13.35 1.13 8.51
C ASP A 180 -12.38 0.07 7.96
N GLU A 181 -11.79 0.31 6.77
CA GLU A 181 -10.81 -0.57 6.15
C GLU A 181 -9.38 -0.13 6.47
N THR A 182 -8.45 -1.07 6.41
CA THR A 182 -7.01 -0.78 6.41
C THR A 182 -6.57 -0.53 4.98
N ILE A 183 -5.96 0.61 4.74
CA ILE A 183 -5.61 1.11 3.41
C ILE A 183 -4.09 1.06 3.22
N PHE A 184 -3.62 0.39 2.18
CA PHE A 184 -2.27 0.57 1.66
C PHE A 184 -2.32 1.65 0.57
N TYR A 185 -2.00 2.89 0.96
CA TYR A 185 -1.93 4.03 0.04
C TYR A 185 -0.55 4.12 -0.60
N HIS A 186 -0.47 4.20 -1.92
CA HIS A 186 0.79 4.12 -2.66
C HIS A 186 0.73 4.82 -4.02
N ASP A 187 1.89 5.13 -4.59
CA ASP A 187 2.03 5.58 -5.98
C ASP A 187 1.88 4.40 -6.96
N CYS A 188 1.56 4.66 -8.22
CA CYS A 188 1.38 3.61 -9.23
C CYS A 188 2.67 3.18 -9.93
N ASP A 189 3.79 3.81 -9.64
CA ASP A 189 5.12 3.48 -10.18
C ASP A 189 5.97 2.65 -9.20
N ILE A 190 5.30 1.88 -8.37
CA ILE A 190 5.93 0.88 -7.49
C ILE A 190 5.76 -0.54 -8.04
N ILE A 191 6.69 -1.40 -7.69
CA ILE A 191 6.56 -2.86 -7.80
C ILE A 191 6.94 -3.50 -6.47
N PHE A 192 6.34 -4.64 -6.15
CA PHE A 192 6.79 -5.48 -5.04
C PHE A 192 7.87 -6.43 -5.52
N THR A 193 8.88 -6.64 -4.69
CA THR A 193 10.03 -7.51 -4.98
C THR A 193 9.84 -8.90 -4.40
N LYS A 194 8.90 -9.06 -3.45
CA LYS A 194 8.57 -10.30 -2.75
C LYS A 194 7.05 -10.43 -2.55
N PRO A 195 6.53 -11.65 -2.46
CA PRO A 195 5.12 -11.88 -2.15
C PRO A 195 4.66 -11.12 -0.91
N ILE A 196 3.50 -10.45 -0.97
CA ILE A 196 2.99 -9.62 0.13
C ILE A 196 2.79 -10.41 1.42
N SER A 197 2.50 -11.71 1.33
CA SER A 197 2.34 -12.61 2.49
C SER A 197 3.62 -12.83 3.29
N GLU A 198 4.79 -12.43 2.77
CA GLU A 198 6.07 -12.59 3.46
C GLU A 198 6.40 -11.41 4.38
N TRP A 199 5.87 -10.21 4.09
CA TRP A 199 6.28 -8.99 4.77
C TRP A 199 5.14 -8.14 5.34
N ILE A 200 3.90 -8.23 4.82
CA ILE A 200 2.74 -7.61 5.44
C ILE A 200 2.24 -8.51 6.58
N THR A 201 2.08 -7.94 7.77
CA THR A 201 1.74 -8.69 8.98
C THR A 201 0.35 -8.35 9.50
N GLU A 202 -0.17 -9.27 10.31
CA GLU A 202 -1.43 -9.09 11.02
C GLU A 202 -1.42 -7.83 11.92
N GLU A 203 -0.29 -7.52 12.55
CA GLU A 203 -0.12 -6.31 13.36
C GLU A 203 -0.33 -5.04 12.53
N MET A 204 0.31 -4.94 11.35
CA MET A 204 0.14 -3.78 10.46
C MET A 204 -1.30 -3.53 10.04
N ILE A 205 -2.11 -4.62 9.96
CA ILE A 205 -3.49 -4.54 9.49
C ILE A 205 -4.47 -4.28 10.64
N ASN A 206 -4.23 -4.83 11.83
CA ASN A 206 -5.23 -4.90 12.89
C ASN A 206 -4.97 -3.95 14.07
N ASP A 207 -3.77 -3.39 14.23
CA ASP A 207 -3.55 -2.38 15.30
C ASP A 207 -4.03 -0.98 14.88
N ASP A 208 -3.98 -0.02 15.79
CA ASP A 208 -4.46 1.36 15.56
C ASP A 208 -3.38 2.32 15.04
N LYS A 209 -2.21 1.81 14.62
CA LYS A 209 -1.10 2.64 14.14
C LYS A 209 -1.10 2.73 12.62
N TRP A 210 -0.44 3.77 12.13
CA TRP A 210 -0.06 3.87 10.72
C TRP A 210 1.38 3.42 10.54
N TYR A 211 1.65 2.69 9.47
CA TYR A 211 2.97 2.22 9.11
C TYR A 211 3.40 2.81 7.78
N GLY A 212 4.69 3.08 7.61
CA GLY A 212 5.22 3.61 6.36
C GLY A 212 6.72 3.49 6.26
N SER A 213 7.23 3.91 5.12
CA SER A 213 8.66 3.98 4.86
C SER A 213 9.32 5.08 5.70
N ASP A 214 10.58 4.90 6.04
CA ASP A 214 11.39 5.95 6.65
C ASP A 214 11.71 7.06 5.63
N THR A 215 11.14 8.24 5.85
CA THR A 215 11.31 9.41 4.99
C THR A 215 11.88 10.62 5.72
N ARG A 216 12.41 10.43 6.95
CA ARG A 216 12.95 11.47 7.81
C ARG A 216 13.95 12.40 7.11
N TRP A 217 14.76 11.85 6.23
CA TRP A 217 15.83 12.59 5.56
C TRP A 217 15.34 13.64 4.54
N TYR A 218 14.05 13.63 4.16
CA TYR A 218 13.48 14.63 3.24
C TYR A 218 12.11 15.18 3.64
N ILE A 219 11.40 14.61 4.66
CA ILE A 219 10.18 15.20 5.21
C ILE A 219 10.19 15.33 6.74
N GLY A 220 11.23 14.86 7.44
CA GLY A 220 11.33 14.94 8.89
C GLY A 220 11.54 16.37 9.40
N HIS A 221 11.30 16.55 10.70
CA HIS A 221 11.49 17.81 11.40
C HIS A 221 12.91 18.38 11.21
N ASN A 222 13.94 17.56 11.39
CA ASN A 222 15.34 17.99 11.29
C ASN A 222 15.70 18.47 9.87
N TYR A 223 15.14 17.82 8.84
CA TYR A 223 15.30 18.27 7.47
C TYR A 223 14.67 19.65 7.25
N ILE A 224 13.43 19.87 7.70
CA ILE A 224 12.73 21.15 7.55
C ILE A 224 13.50 22.24 8.33
N LYS A 225 13.87 21.96 9.58
CA LYS A 225 14.61 22.89 10.46
C LYS A 225 15.96 23.29 9.85
N SER A 226 16.63 22.39 9.12
CA SER A 226 17.87 22.70 8.41
C SER A 226 17.71 23.78 7.33
N LYS A 227 16.47 24.08 6.90
CA LYS A 227 16.13 25.13 5.92
C LYS A 227 15.76 26.46 6.57
N GLY A 228 15.53 26.44 7.89
CA GLY A 228 15.24 27.58 8.73
C GLY A 228 14.09 27.34 9.68
N ASP A 229 14.19 27.88 10.91
CA ASP A 229 13.10 27.80 11.89
C ASP A 229 11.82 28.48 11.38
N ASP A 230 11.95 29.56 10.61
CA ASP A 230 10.85 30.28 9.98
C ASP A 230 10.11 29.44 8.92
N VAL A 231 10.78 28.50 8.25
CA VAL A 231 10.14 27.54 7.33
C VAL A 231 9.29 26.56 8.11
N LEU A 232 9.85 26.02 9.20
CA LEU A 232 9.13 25.09 10.07
C LEU A 232 7.93 25.77 10.74
N ASP A 233 8.12 26.98 11.25
CA ASP A 233 7.04 27.75 11.90
C ASP A 233 5.90 28.03 10.90
N LEU A 234 6.21 28.51 9.69
CA LEU A 234 5.21 28.72 8.64
C LEU A 234 4.44 27.46 8.31
N MET A 235 5.13 26.32 8.13
CA MET A 235 4.48 25.04 7.80
C MET A 235 3.59 24.56 8.95
N CYS A 236 4.04 24.70 10.20
CA CYS A 236 3.23 24.34 11.38
C CYS A 236 1.97 25.22 11.49
N ASP A 237 2.08 26.51 11.22
CA ASP A 237 0.95 27.45 11.22
C ASP A 237 -0.09 27.10 10.15
N ILE A 238 0.37 26.79 8.91
CA ILE A 238 -0.51 26.41 7.81
C ILE A 238 -1.32 25.16 8.14
N VAL A 239 -0.66 24.11 8.64
CA VAL A 239 -1.34 22.85 8.98
C VAL A 239 -2.07 22.97 10.32
N GLY A 240 -1.71 23.95 11.17
CA GLY A 240 -2.25 24.11 12.52
C GLY A 240 -1.81 22.98 13.46
N ILE A 241 -0.54 22.60 13.41
CA ILE A 241 0.07 21.56 14.24
C ILE A 241 1.08 22.15 15.22
N ASP A 242 1.14 21.63 16.45
CA ASP A 242 2.15 22.05 17.41
C ASP A 242 3.55 21.61 16.94
N LYS A 243 4.48 22.56 16.83
CA LYS A 243 5.89 22.32 16.47
C LYS A 243 6.55 21.25 17.35
N LYS A 244 6.20 21.20 18.65
CA LYS A 244 6.71 20.18 19.57
C LYS A 244 6.21 18.78 19.21
N LEU A 245 4.99 18.67 18.70
CA LEU A 245 4.47 17.38 18.22
C LEU A 245 5.23 16.91 16.98
N VAL A 246 5.57 17.82 16.06
CA VAL A 246 6.39 17.50 14.88
C VAL A 246 7.80 17.08 15.31
N GLU A 247 8.43 17.81 16.23
CA GLU A 247 9.76 17.48 16.78
C GLU A 247 9.77 16.12 17.49
N ALA A 248 8.76 15.85 18.33
CA ALA A 248 8.64 14.59 19.06
C ALA A 248 8.46 13.37 18.15
N ASN A 249 7.92 13.57 16.94
CA ASN A 249 7.70 12.53 15.95
C ASN A 249 8.81 12.44 14.87
N GLU A 250 9.97 13.04 15.08
CA GLU A 250 11.09 12.95 14.12
C GLU A 250 11.41 11.50 13.71
N LEU A 251 11.44 10.58 14.66
CA LEU A 251 11.74 9.17 14.40
C LEU A 251 10.60 8.40 13.72
N ASN A 252 9.44 9.02 13.60
CA ASN A 252 8.21 8.44 13.08
C ASN A 252 7.70 9.16 11.81
N ALA A 253 8.56 9.94 11.15
CA ALA A 253 8.21 10.62 9.90
C ALA A 253 8.20 9.61 8.75
N ILE A 254 7.01 9.10 8.47
CA ILE A 254 6.73 8.12 7.42
C ILE A 254 6.24 8.79 6.14
N GLY A 255 6.44 8.11 5.00
CA GLY A 255 5.99 8.63 3.72
C GLY A 255 6.13 7.65 2.57
N ALA A 256 5.88 8.15 1.36
CA ALA A 256 5.85 7.44 0.10
C ALA A 256 4.74 6.36 0.03
N GLN A 257 4.81 5.32 0.88
CA GLN A 257 3.76 4.31 1.03
C GLN A 257 3.29 4.29 2.49
N TYR A 258 1.98 4.13 2.65
CA TYR A 258 1.34 4.14 3.97
C TYR A 258 0.40 2.94 4.13
N ILE A 259 0.47 2.25 5.25
CA ILE A 259 -0.65 1.46 5.76
C ILE A 259 -1.35 2.34 6.79
N MET A 260 -2.57 2.77 6.49
CA MET A 260 -3.31 3.76 7.27
C MET A 260 -4.76 3.34 7.51
N LYS A 261 -5.38 3.90 8.55
CA LYS A 261 -6.72 3.53 9.02
C LYS A 261 -7.50 4.74 9.51
N GLY A 262 -8.81 4.59 9.61
CA GLY A 262 -9.68 5.59 10.23
C GLY A 262 -9.84 6.87 9.43
N ILE A 263 -9.55 6.86 8.13
CA ILE A 263 -9.55 8.04 7.27
C ILE A 263 -10.94 8.27 6.70
N SER A 264 -11.41 9.51 6.77
CA SER A 264 -12.65 9.95 6.13
C SER A 264 -12.37 10.93 5.00
N HIS A 265 -13.41 11.28 4.23
CA HIS A 265 -13.31 12.33 3.21
C HIS A 265 -12.85 13.69 3.78
N TYR A 266 -13.20 14.01 5.04
CA TYR A 266 -12.74 15.24 5.70
C TYR A 266 -11.21 15.29 5.90
N PHE A 267 -10.57 14.13 6.06
CA PHE A 267 -9.12 14.05 6.10
C PHE A 267 -8.52 14.49 4.77
N TRP A 268 -9.00 13.93 3.66
CA TRP A 268 -8.52 14.27 2.33
C TRP A 268 -8.85 15.71 1.92
N ASP A 269 -9.98 16.26 2.39
CA ASP A 269 -10.34 17.68 2.17
C ASP A 269 -9.34 18.63 2.85
N ARG A 270 -8.87 18.28 4.06
CA ARG A 270 -7.79 19.04 4.72
C ARG A 270 -6.47 18.89 3.98
N VAL A 271 -6.07 17.69 3.63
CA VAL A 271 -4.83 17.41 2.89
C VAL A 271 -4.80 18.21 1.59
N GLU A 272 -5.91 18.24 0.82
CA GLU A 272 -6.03 19.03 -0.40
C GLU A 272 -5.75 20.52 -0.15
N LYS A 273 -6.44 21.11 0.81
CA LYS A 273 -6.34 22.54 1.11
C LYS A 273 -4.96 22.92 1.66
N GLU A 274 -4.48 22.14 2.60
CA GLU A 274 -3.21 22.43 3.27
C GLU A 274 -2.01 22.24 2.35
N CYS A 275 -1.98 21.19 1.50
CA CYS A 275 -0.87 21.02 0.56
C CYS A 275 -0.81 22.11 -0.51
N GLU A 276 -1.95 22.67 -0.93
CA GLU A 276 -2.00 23.84 -1.82
C GLU A 276 -1.37 25.09 -1.17
N ILE A 277 -1.73 25.36 0.08
CA ILE A 277 -1.18 26.51 0.82
C ILE A 277 0.30 26.29 1.13
N LEU A 278 0.67 25.08 1.60
CA LEU A 278 2.07 24.72 1.84
C LEU A 278 2.92 24.95 0.59
N PHE A 279 2.48 24.43 -0.54
CA PHE A 279 3.23 24.58 -1.80
C PHE A 279 3.41 26.05 -2.18
N LYS A 280 2.34 26.84 -2.14
CA LYS A 280 2.35 28.25 -2.51
C LYS A 280 3.25 29.06 -1.55
N ASP A 281 2.94 29.03 -0.27
CA ASP A 281 3.52 29.96 0.70
C ASP A 281 5.00 29.63 1.01
N VAL A 282 5.34 28.31 1.06
CA VAL A 282 6.73 27.89 1.22
C VAL A 282 7.55 28.16 -0.06
N THR A 283 6.96 28.06 -1.26
CA THR A 283 7.63 28.48 -2.49
C THR A 283 7.94 29.96 -2.45
N GLU A 284 7.00 30.80 -2.00
CA GLU A 284 7.23 32.25 -1.84
C GLU A 284 8.34 32.53 -0.81
N LEU A 285 8.35 31.82 0.32
CA LEU A 285 9.42 31.97 1.31
C LEU A 285 10.78 31.51 0.77
N ASN A 286 10.84 30.35 0.10
CA ASN A 286 12.05 29.87 -0.57
C ASN A 286 12.61 30.92 -1.55
N ASN A 287 11.77 31.53 -2.37
CA ASN A 287 12.16 32.56 -3.33
C ASN A 287 12.72 33.80 -2.63
N LYS A 288 12.10 34.27 -1.55
CA LYS A 288 12.61 35.39 -0.74
C LYS A 288 13.98 35.09 -0.15
N LYS A 289 14.16 33.89 0.42
CA LYS A 289 15.45 33.45 0.99
C LYS A 289 16.54 33.38 -0.07
N LYS A 290 16.22 32.85 -1.26
CA LYS A 290 17.16 32.72 -2.38
C LYS A 290 17.55 34.07 -2.99
N GLN A 291 16.63 35.04 -2.96
CA GLN A 291 16.95 36.44 -3.33
C GLN A 291 17.91 37.11 -2.33
N ALA A 292 17.74 36.82 -1.03
CA ALA A 292 18.61 37.33 0.03
C ALA A 292 19.98 36.63 0.08
N ASP A 293 19.99 35.30 -0.16
CA ASP A 293 21.20 34.48 -0.24
C ASP A 293 21.09 33.49 -1.42
N PRO A 294 21.77 33.74 -2.56
CA PRO A 294 21.77 32.85 -3.71
C PRO A 294 22.30 31.42 -3.44
N LYS A 295 23.00 31.22 -2.31
CA LYS A 295 23.50 29.90 -1.89
C LYS A 295 22.53 29.16 -0.96
N HIS A 296 21.40 29.78 -0.63
CA HIS A 296 20.40 29.14 0.21
C HIS A 296 19.88 27.85 -0.43
N HIS A 297 19.96 26.73 0.31
CA HIS A 297 19.40 25.43 -0.06
C HIS A 297 17.93 25.38 0.38
N GLU A 298 17.05 25.58 -0.58
CA GLU A 298 15.60 25.63 -0.39
C GLU A 298 15.01 24.29 0.10
N LEU A 299 13.86 24.35 0.78
CA LEU A 299 13.05 23.19 1.07
C LEU A 299 12.45 22.66 -0.25
N GLN A 300 12.54 21.34 -0.47
CA GLN A 300 11.97 20.69 -1.65
C GLN A 300 10.45 20.50 -1.49
N ILE A 301 9.69 21.56 -1.74
CA ILE A 301 8.25 21.63 -1.48
C ILE A 301 7.38 20.75 -2.38
N TRP A 302 7.97 20.03 -3.34
CA TRP A 302 7.24 19.10 -4.20
C TRP A 302 6.54 17.95 -3.44
N CYS A 303 6.91 17.67 -2.18
CA CYS A 303 6.25 16.72 -1.29
C CYS A 303 5.21 17.38 -0.36
N ALA A 304 4.61 18.51 -0.72
CA ALA A 304 3.64 19.22 0.13
C ALA A 304 2.47 18.33 0.59
N ASP A 305 1.99 17.44 -0.24
CA ASP A 305 0.95 16.47 0.10
C ASP A 305 1.41 15.42 1.13
N MET A 306 2.68 15.02 1.10
CA MET A 306 3.21 14.08 2.10
C MET A 306 3.23 14.69 3.51
N TRP A 307 3.66 15.97 3.66
CA TRP A 307 3.55 16.66 4.94
C TRP A 307 2.12 16.83 5.39
N ALA A 308 1.22 17.22 4.48
CA ALA A 308 -0.20 17.38 4.81
C ALA A 308 -0.83 16.04 5.28
N VAL A 309 -0.51 14.91 4.63
CA VAL A 309 -0.97 13.57 5.05
C VAL A 309 -0.42 13.23 6.44
N LEU A 310 0.90 13.29 6.62
CA LEU A 310 1.56 12.87 7.84
C LEU A 310 1.13 13.71 9.05
N TRP A 311 1.14 15.03 8.91
CA TRP A 311 0.87 15.95 10.01
C TRP A 311 -0.60 15.97 10.40
N ASN A 312 -1.52 15.77 9.46
CA ASN A 312 -2.94 15.56 9.81
C ASN A 312 -3.16 14.23 10.53
N GLY A 313 -2.43 13.18 10.17
CA GLY A 313 -2.44 11.94 10.95
C GLY A 313 -2.04 12.17 12.41
N TRP A 314 -0.94 12.88 12.66
CA TRP A 314 -0.49 13.23 14.01
C TRP A 314 -1.48 14.14 14.77
N LYS A 315 -2.08 15.14 14.11
CA LYS A 315 -3.13 15.99 14.69
C LYS A 315 -4.36 15.20 15.12
N MET A 316 -4.68 14.13 14.40
CA MET A 316 -5.80 13.23 14.71
C MET A 316 -5.44 12.23 15.82
N GLY A 317 -4.21 12.22 16.31
CA GLY A 317 -3.73 11.34 17.37
C GLY A 317 -3.22 9.99 16.90
N TYR A 318 -3.08 9.76 15.58
CA TYR A 318 -2.49 8.53 15.07
C TYR A 318 -1.00 8.45 15.39
N GLN A 319 -0.58 7.31 15.90
CA GLN A 319 0.81 6.95 16.01
C GLN A 319 1.32 6.45 14.66
N THR A 320 2.50 6.90 14.26
CA THR A 320 3.16 6.43 13.05
C THR A 320 4.40 5.61 13.38
N VAL A 321 4.70 4.62 12.56
CA VAL A 321 5.83 3.70 12.73
C VAL A 321 6.62 3.64 11.42
N CYS A 322 7.90 4.04 11.47
CA CYS A 322 8.83 3.72 10.39
C CYS A 322 9.12 2.22 10.45
N ASP A 323 8.65 1.48 9.45
CA ASP A 323 8.82 0.03 9.38
C ASP A 323 9.72 -0.34 8.21
N GLU A 324 10.81 -1.07 8.49
CA GLU A 324 11.78 -1.46 7.47
C GLU A 324 11.17 -2.36 6.38
N ARG A 325 10.08 -3.09 6.68
CA ARG A 325 9.35 -3.91 5.71
C ARG A 325 8.66 -3.09 4.63
N LEU A 326 8.32 -1.82 4.93
CA LEU A 326 7.79 -0.84 3.99
C LEU A 326 8.88 0.02 3.35
N GLY A 327 10.14 -0.18 3.73
CA GLY A 327 11.28 0.45 3.08
C GLY A 327 11.34 0.10 1.59
N PHE A 328 11.86 1.02 0.78
CA PHE A 328 11.89 0.85 -0.67
C PHE A 328 13.22 1.25 -1.27
N SER A 329 13.57 0.58 -2.37
CA SER A 329 14.67 0.99 -3.24
C SER A 329 14.18 2.01 -4.26
N TRP A 330 15.01 3.01 -4.56
CA TRP A 330 14.79 3.99 -5.61
C TRP A 330 15.18 3.43 -6.99
N GLY A 331 14.68 4.03 -8.06
CA GLY A 331 15.17 3.71 -9.41
C GLY A 331 16.68 3.94 -9.58
N THR A 332 17.26 4.79 -8.75
CA THR A 332 18.71 5.08 -8.73
C THR A 332 19.52 4.12 -7.86
N SER A 333 18.89 3.30 -7.03
CA SER A 333 19.56 2.33 -6.15
C SER A 333 20.26 1.23 -6.93
N ASN A 334 21.27 0.60 -6.30
CA ASN A 334 21.92 -0.59 -6.84
C ASN A 334 21.09 -1.87 -6.57
N LYS A 335 21.55 -2.99 -7.09
CA LYS A 335 20.91 -4.29 -6.90
C LYS A 335 20.85 -4.73 -5.44
N GLU A 336 21.86 -4.44 -4.64
CA GLU A 336 21.90 -4.82 -3.22
C GLU A 336 20.76 -4.17 -2.44
N GLU A 337 20.53 -2.88 -2.66
CA GLU A 337 19.38 -2.15 -2.08
C GLU A 337 18.04 -2.67 -2.63
N TYR A 338 17.97 -3.06 -3.91
CA TYR A 338 16.77 -3.69 -4.46
C TYR A 338 16.45 -5.03 -3.76
N ASP A 339 17.43 -5.88 -3.58
CA ASP A 339 17.28 -7.21 -2.96
C ASP A 339 16.89 -7.11 -1.46
N LYS A 340 17.31 -6.04 -0.79
CA LYS A 340 17.04 -5.77 0.62
C LYS A 340 15.57 -5.40 0.86
N HIS A 341 14.98 -4.59 -0.02
CA HIS A 341 13.65 -4.03 0.19
C HIS A 341 12.54 -4.88 -0.46
N ASN A 342 11.32 -4.77 0.09
CA ASN A 342 10.13 -5.45 -0.43
C ASN A 342 9.40 -4.61 -1.49
N ILE A 343 9.76 -3.35 -1.64
CA ILE A 343 9.17 -2.39 -2.57
C ILE A 343 10.30 -1.75 -3.38
N MET A 344 10.10 -1.62 -4.68
CA MET A 344 10.89 -0.76 -5.55
C MET A 344 10.00 0.36 -6.06
N HIS A 345 10.44 1.60 -5.88
CA HIS A 345 9.75 2.81 -6.34
C HIS A 345 10.56 3.42 -7.50
N ASN A 346 9.98 3.44 -8.70
CA ASN A 346 10.66 3.96 -9.89
C ASN A 346 10.69 5.49 -9.93
N ALA A 347 11.30 6.08 -8.93
CA ALA A 347 11.49 7.51 -8.76
C ALA A 347 12.98 7.88 -8.70
N GLY A 348 13.28 9.18 -8.75
CA GLY A 348 14.63 9.73 -8.60
C GLY A 348 15.51 9.69 -9.86
N ILE A 349 15.09 9.04 -10.95
CA ILE A 349 15.83 9.00 -12.21
C ILE A 349 15.56 10.28 -13.02
N ASN A 350 16.60 10.89 -13.54
CA ASN A 350 16.52 11.95 -14.52
C ASN A 350 17.01 11.44 -15.90
N GLY A 351 16.66 12.14 -16.98
CA GLY A 351 16.98 11.71 -18.33
C GLY A 351 18.46 11.78 -18.73
N SER A 352 19.38 12.16 -17.82
CA SER A 352 20.81 12.25 -18.11
C SER A 352 21.50 10.88 -18.09
N ASP A 353 21.05 9.95 -17.25
CA ASP A 353 21.59 8.60 -17.18
C ASP A 353 20.82 7.67 -18.14
N LYS A 354 21.42 7.39 -19.30
CA LYS A 354 20.83 6.54 -20.34
C LYS A 354 20.82 5.05 -20.02
N ARG A 355 21.53 4.63 -18.98
CA ARG A 355 21.57 3.25 -18.51
C ARG A 355 20.56 2.97 -17.39
N LYS A 356 19.64 3.91 -17.13
CA LYS A 356 18.52 3.74 -16.20
C LYS A 356 17.20 4.00 -16.92
N PHE A 357 16.16 3.31 -16.50
CA PHE A 357 14.83 3.46 -17.10
C PHE A 357 14.17 4.76 -16.68
N TYR A 358 14.18 5.74 -17.56
CA TYR A 358 13.60 7.08 -17.34
C TYR A 358 12.13 7.11 -17.76
N LYS A 359 11.22 6.94 -16.80
CA LYS A 359 9.76 6.88 -17.05
C LYS A 359 9.19 8.12 -17.71
N ALA A 360 9.75 9.33 -17.49
CA ALA A 360 9.27 10.55 -18.12
C ALA A 360 9.60 10.64 -19.63
N GLY A 361 10.42 9.73 -20.17
CA GLY A 361 10.55 9.54 -21.61
C GLY A 361 9.28 9.02 -22.28
N TYR A 362 8.32 8.51 -21.50
CA TYR A 362 7.09 7.87 -21.98
C TYR A 362 5.82 8.62 -21.54
N MET A 363 5.87 9.95 -21.60
CA MET A 363 4.72 10.80 -21.24
C MET A 363 3.48 10.53 -22.13
N ASN A 364 3.70 10.23 -23.42
CA ASN A 364 2.63 10.05 -24.42
C ASN A 364 2.78 8.77 -25.23
N SER A 365 3.63 7.83 -24.81
CA SER A 365 3.89 6.57 -25.51
C SER A 365 3.98 5.42 -24.54
N LEU A 366 3.93 4.18 -25.06
CA LEU A 366 4.11 2.95 -24.29
C LEU A 366 5.58 2.51 -24.40
N PRO A 367 6.21 2.07 -23.30
CA PRO A 367 7.60 1.60 -23.32
C PRO A 367 7.76 0.17 -23.85
N TYR A 368 6.70 -0.55 -24.06
CA TYR A 368 6.65 -2.01 -24.19
C TYR A 368 7.39 -2.60 -25.39
N LEU A 369 7.58 -1.83 -26.44
CA LEU A 369 8.25 -2.28 -27.67
C LEU A 369 9.72 -1.82 -27.75
N ASP A 370 10.17 -1.06 -26.78
CA ASP A 370 11.55 -0.58 -26.77
C ASP A 370 12.52 -1.68 -26.31
N ASN A 371 13.75 -1.57 -26.78
CA ASN A 371 14.86 -2.39 -26.33
C ASN A 371 15.94 -1.50 -25.73
N LEU A 372 15.89 -1.34 -24.40
CA LEU A 372 16.80 -0.47 -23.67
C LEU A 372 17.93 -1.27 -23.04
N ASP A 373 19.15 -0.73 -23.14
CA ASP A 373 20.35 -1.24 -22.45
C ASP A 373 20.40 -0.65 -21.04
N ILE A 374 19.66 -1.25 -20.12
CA ILE A 374 19.62 -0.82 -18.71
C ILE A 374 20.66 -1.58 -17.91
N GLU A 375 21.36 -0.88 -17.02
CA GLU A 375 22.41 -1.45 -16.16
C GLU A 375 21.86 -2.53 -15.21
N GLU A 376 22.31 -3.78 -15.38
CA GLU A 376 21.82 -4.94 -14.61
C GLU A 376 22.06 -4.80 -13.09
N ASN A 377 23.11 -4.08 -12.67
CA ASN A 377 23.40 -3.81 -11.27
C ASN A 377 22.63 -2.61 -10.72
N SER A 378 21.40 -2.36 -11.21
CA SER A 378 20.55 -1.26 -10.73
C SER A 378 19.13 -1.74 -10.45
N ALA A 379 18.46 -1.13 -9.47
CA ALA A 379 17.03 -1.37 -9.22
C ALA A 379 16.17 -1.04 -10.44
N SER A 380 16.58 -0.04 -11.23
CA SER A 380 15.95 0.34 -12.48
C SER A 380 15.89 -0.79 -13.51
N TYR A 381 16.88 -1.68 -13.54
CA TYR A 381 16.87 -2.87 -14.40
C TYR A 381 15.67 -3.79 -14.09
N TYR A 382 15.43 -4.06 -12.82
CA TYR A 382 14.35 -4.95 -12.39
C TYR A 382 12.98 -4.33 -12.68
N TYR A 383 12.82 -3.03 -12.51
CA TYR A 383 11.60 -2.34 -12.95
C TYR A 383 11.42 -2.46 -14.47
N TRP A 384 12.49 -2.27 -15.23
CA TRP A 384 12.47 -2.43 -16.70
C TRP A 384 12.09 -3.87 -17.11
N GLN A 385 12.57 -4.89 -16.38
CA GLN A 385 12.15 -6.27 -16.64
C GLN A 385 10.64 -6.47 -16.45
N GLU A 386 10.05 -5.84 -15.43
CA GLU A 386 8.58 -5.88 -15.24
C GLU A 386 7.84 -5.13 -16.37
N VAL A 387 8.38 -4.02 -16.88
CA VAL A 387 7.85 -3.31 -18.05
C VAL A 387 7.86 -4.22 -19.29
N VAL A 388 8.99 -4.86 -19.58
CA VAL A 388 9.14 -5.79 -20.74
C VAL A 388 8.20 -6.99 -20.60
N LYS A 389 8.11 -7.56 -19.43
CA LYS A 389 7.23 -8.69 -19.11
C LYS A 389 5.76 -8.33 -19.27
N THR A 390 5.36 -7.16 -18.79
CA THR A 390 4.01 -6.63 -18.97
C THR A 390 3.70 -6.42 -20.45
N GLY A 391 4.63 -5.86 -21.22
CA GLY A 391 4.45 -5.63 -22.66
C GLY A 391 4.10 -6.86 -23.47
N LYS A 392 4.60 -8.04 -23.07
CA LYS A 392 4.29 -9.34 -23.75
C LYS A 392 2.82 -9.78 -23.62
N LYS A 393 2.09 -9.23 -22.64
CA LYS A 393 0.69 -9.58 -22.35
C LYS A 393 -0.21 -8.34 -22.21
N SER A 394 0.30 -7.18 -22.61
CA SER A 394 -0.38 -5.90 -22.42
C SER A 394 -1.70 -5.81 -23.17
N VAL A 395 -2.74 -5.34 -22.47
CA VAL A 395 -4.03 -5.01 -23.09
C VAL A 395 -4.01 -3.66 -23.80
N LEU A 396 -2.94 -2.87 -23.63
CA LEU A 396 -2.79 -1.55 -24.25
C LEU A 396 -2.23 -1.62 -25.68
N LEU A 397 -1.50 -2.67 -26.02
CA LEU A 397 -1.07 -3.00 -27.38
C LEU A 397 -2.21 -3.63 -28.17
#